data_14942d2b88f4c2fbed380bf8d616f416
#
_entry.id   14942d2b88f4c2fbed380bf8d616f416
#
_cell.length_a   1.000
_cell.length_b   1.000
_cell.length_c   1.000
_cell.angle_alpha   90.00
_cell.angle_beta   90.00
_cell.angle_gamma   90.00
#
_symmetry.space_group_name_H-M   'P 1'
#
loop_
_entity.id
_entity.type
_entity.pdbx_description
1 polymer ?
#
loop_
_entity_poly.entity_id
_entity_poly.type
_entity_poly.pdbx_seq_one_letter_code
_entity_poly.pdbx_strand_id
1 'polypeptide(L)'
;MENIRYGKLDATDEEVYSAAKLAHADQFIKMLPNGYDTMLTGDGANLSQGQRQLLSIARAAVADPPVLILDEATSSIDTRTEALIEKGMDQLMEGRTVFVIAHRLSTVRNADAIMVLEHGQIVERGSHEALLAQKGEYYQLYRGMFELS
;
A
#
# COMPACT_ATOMS: atom_id res chain seq x y z
N MET A 1 4.88 -19.61 1.65
CA MET A 1 3.49 -19.59 2.16
C MET A 1 3.40 -18.98 3.56
N GLU A 2 4.15 -19.46 4.53
CA GLU A 2 4.09 -19.01 5.93
C GLU A 2 4.36 -17.50 6.12
N ASN A 3 5.14 -16.89 5.25
CA ASN A 3 5.38 -15.44 5.28
C ASN A 3 4.09 -14.61 5.11
N ILE A 4 3.15 -15.07 4.26
CA ILE A 4 1.83 -14.45 4.10
C ILE A 4 0.93 -14.83 5.28
N ARG A 5 0.94 -16.10 5.68
CA ARG A 5 0.16 -16.61 6.83
C ARG A 5 0.46 -15.90 8.14
N TYR A 6 1.63 -15.26 8.23
CA TYR A 6 1.99 -14.46 9.41
C TYR A 6 0.95 -13.36 9.74
N GLY A 7 0.22 -12.87 8.75
CA GLY A 7 -0.89 -11.93 8.96
C GLY A 7 -2.09 -12.54 9.69
N LYS A 8 -2.29 -13.87 9.56
CA LYS A 8 -3.35 -14.64 10.22
C LYS A 8 -2.88 -16.09 10.38
N LEU A 9 -2.39 -16.45 11.54
CA LEU A 9 -1.70 -17.73 11.78
C LEU A 9 -2.55 -18.98 11.53
N ASP A 10 -3.86 -18.86 11.67
CA ASP A 10 -4.84 -19.92 11.44
C ASP A 10 -5.47 -19.89 10.03
N ALA A 11 -4.93 -19.06 9.12
CA ALA A 11 -5.42 -18.99 7.75
C ALA A 11 -5.23 -20.32 7.01
N THR A 12 -6.26 -20.73 6.27
CA THR A 12 -6.18 -21.89 5.37
C THR A 12 -5.27 -21.59 4.17
N ASP A 13 -4.82 -22.62 3.48
CA ASP A 13 -4.02 -22.45 2.26
C ASP A 13 -4.79 -21.67 1.19
N GLU A 14 -6.09 -21.91 1.06
CA GLU A 14 -6.98 -21.19 0.14
C GLU A 14 -7.05 -19.70 0.48
N GLU A 15 -7.15 -19.34 1.75
CA GLU A 15 -7.14 -17.94 2.20
C GLU A 15 -5.81 -17.26 1.84
N VAL A 16 -4.69 -17.97 2.02
CA VAL A 16 -3.36 -17.46 1.64
C VAL A 16 -3.24 -17.25 0.13
N TYR A 17 -3.71 -18.21 -0.67
CA TYR A 17 -3.69 -18.06 -2.14
C TYR A 17 -4.59 -16.91 -2.60
N SER A 18 -5.76 -16.77 -2.01
CA SER A 18 -6.68 -15.66 -2.31
C SER A 18 -6.07 -14.32 -1.99
N ALA A 19 -5.42 -14.19 -0.84
CA ALA A 19 -4.72 -12.96 -0.43
C ALA A 19 -3.55 -12.63 -1.37
N ALA A 20 -2.78 -13.63 -1.78
CA ALA A 20 -1.68 -13.44 -2.72
C ALA A 20 -2.18 -12.98 -4.11
N LYS A 21 -3.30 -13.51 -4.58
CA LYS A 21 -3.93 -13.08 -5.83
C LYS A 21 -4.46 -11.65 -5.74
N LEU A 22 -5.14 -11.31 -4.66
CA LEU A 22 -5.62 -9.95 -4.41
C LEU A 22 -4.47 -8.94 -4.45
N ALA A 23 -3.35 -9.27 -3.83
CA ALA A 23 -2.16 -8.44 -3.79
C ALA A 23 -1.33 -8.46 -5.08
N HIS A 24 -1.73 -9.20 -6.10
CA HIS A 24 -0.96 -9.45 -7.33
C HIS A 24 0.43 -10.08 -7.09
N ALA A 25 0.60 -10.77 -5.97
CA ALA A 25 1.83 -11.49 -5.61
C ALA A 25 1.91 -12.90 -6.19
N ASP A 26 0.78 -13.54 -6.49
CA ASP A 26 0.68 -14.93 -6.93
C ASP A 26 1.57 -15.23 -8.15
N GLN A 27 1.60 -14.32 -9.12
CA GLN A 27 2.37 -14.53 -10.35
C GLN A 27 3.87 -14.66 -10.09
N PHE A 28 4.46 -13.72 -9.34
CA PHE A 28 5.90 -13.82 -9.08
C PHE A 28 6.24 -14.96 -8.13
N ILE A 29 5.35 -15.27 -7.15
CA ILE A 29 5.57 -16.40 -6.23
C ILE A 29 5.68 -17.72 -7.01
N LYS A 30 4.81 -17.94 -7.97
CA LYS A 30 4.83 -19.14 -8.82
C LYS A 30 6.10 -19.24 -9.68
N MET A 31 6.75 -18.13 -9.95
CA MET A 31 8.02 -18.09 -10.71
C MET A 31 9.26 -18.35 -9.85
N LEU A 32 9.12 -18.34 -8.53
CA LEU A 32 10.20 -18.69 -7.61
C LEU A 32 10.53 -20.20 -7.69
N PRO A 33 11.78 -20.60 -7.40
CA PRO A 33 12.22 -21.99 -7.59
C PRO A 33 11.33 -23.06 -6.94
N ASN A 34 10.77 -22.78 -5.76
CA ASN A 34 9.86 -23.67 -5.04
C ASN A 34 8.46 -23.06 -4.87
N GLY A 35 8.07 -22.08 -5.71
CA GLY A 35 6.77 -21.43 -5.63
C GLY A 35 6.48 -20.90 -4.22
N TYR A 36 5.32 -21.25 -3.70
CA TYR A 36 4.87 -20.84 -2.35
C TYR A 36 5.72 -21.43 -1.20
N ASP A 37 6.47 -22.48 -1.46
CA ASP A 37 7.36 -23.13 -0.47
C ASP A 37 8.80 -22.61 -0.53
N THR A 38 9.05 -21.60 -1.36
CA THR A 38 10.36 -20.94 -1.44
C THR A 38 10.73 -20.33 -0.08
N MET A 39 11.92 -20.68 0.41
CA MET A 39 12.45 -20.09 1.63
C MET A 39 12.93 -18.67 1.36
N LEU A 40 12.43 -17.71 2.14
CA LEU A 40 12.93 -16.35 2.13
C LEU A 40 14.11 -16.22 3.10
N THR A 41 15.19 -15.62 2.62
CA THR A 41 16.40 -15.42 3.41
C THR A 41 16.44 -13.98 3.92
N GLY A 42 16.74 -13.77 5.20
CA GLY A 42 16.85 -12.46 5.86
C GLY A 42 15.81 -11.47 5.31
N ASP A 43 14.81 -11.10 5.97
CA ASP A 43 13.76 -10.13 5.58
C ASP A 43 13.35 -10.10 4.08
N GLY A 44 13.52 -11.22 3.35
CA GLY A 44 13.25 -11.31 1.92
C GLY A 44 14.36 -10.75 1.01
N ALA A 45 15.62 -10.84 1.45
CA ALA A 45 16.77 -10.32 0.68
C ALA A 45 16.92 -10.91 -0.74
N ASN A 46 16.33 -12.08 -1.01
CA ASN A 46 16.25 -12.71 -2.33
C ASN A 46 15.09 -12.20 -3.19
N LEU A 47 14.34 -11.21 -2.72
CA LEU A 47 13.25 -10.58 -3.46
C LEU A 47 13.58 -9.11 -3.75
N SER A 48 12.98 -8.57 -4.82
CA SER A 48 13.03 -7.13 -5.08
C SER A 48 12.21 -6.36 -4.03
N GLN A 49 12.46 -5.05 -3.90
CA GLN A 49 11.70 -4.19 -3.01
C GLN A 49 10.20 -4.20 -3.34
N GLY A 50 9.85 -4.15 -4.63
CA GLY A 50 8.46 -4.22 -5.09
C GLY A 50 7.80 -5.54 -4.74
N GLN A 51 8.49 -6.67 -4.92
CA GLN A 51 7.99 -7.99 -4.54
C GLN A 51 7.74 -8.10 -3.04
N ARG A 52 8.63 -7.54 -2.21
CA ARG A 52 8.41 -7.47 -0.75
C ARG A 52 7.18 -6.66 -0.39
N GLN A 53 6.91 -5.55 -1.09
CA GLN A 53 5.70 -4.75 -0.89
C GLN A 53 4.44 -5.53 -1.26
N LEU A 54 4.44 -6.26 -2.37
CA LEU A 54 3.32 -7.12 -2.74
C LEU A 54 3.04 -8.19 -1.68
N LEU A 55 4.06 -8.77 -1.08
CA LEU A 55 3.90 -9.70 0.06
C LEU A 55 3.32 -9.01 1.30
N SER A 56 3.71 -7.77 1.57
CA SER A 56 3.15 -7.00 2.69
C SER A 56 1.66 -6.74 2.50
N ILE A 57 1.23 -6.42 1.28
CA ILE A 57 -0.18 -6.28 0.92
C ILE A 57 -0.92 -7.62 1.12
N ALA A 58 -0.33 -8.72 0.70
CA ALA A 58 -0.92 -10.06 0.88
C ALA A 58 -1.09 -10.42 2.38
N ARG A 59 -0.11 -10.08 3.22
CA ARG A 59 -0.23 -10.26 4.68
C ARG A 59 -1.38 -9.44 5.27
N ALA A 60 -1.54 -8.19 4.86
CA ALA A 60 -2.65 -7.34 5.27
C ALA A 60 -3.99 -7.90 4.78
N ALA A 61 -4.04 -8.39 3.55
CA ALA A 61 -5.24 -8.98 2.95
C ALA A 61 -5.70 -10.24 3.70
N VAL A 62 -4.79 -11.15 4.06
CA VAL A 62 -5.14 -12.37 4.79
C VAL A 62 -5.61 -12.07 6.21
N ALA A 63 -5.06 -11.03 6.84
CA ALA A 63 -5.47 -10.57 8.16
C ALA A 63 -6.88 -9.98 8.16
N ASP A 64 -7.31 -9.42 7.02
CA ASP A 64 -8.64 -8.82 6.81
C ASP A 64 -9.06 -7.84 7.93
N PRO A 65 -8.26 -6.83 8.26
CA PRO A 65 -8.57 -5.92 9.35
C PRO A 65 -9.63 -4.88 8.93
N PRO A 66 -10.47 -4.38 9.87
CA PRO A 66 -11.43 -3.33 9.57
C PRO A 66 -10.79 -1.96 9.35
N VAL A 67 -9.57 -1.75 9.86
CA VAL A 67 -8.81 -0.50 9.75
C VAL A 67 -7.40 -0.81 9.28
N LEU A 68 -6.93 -0.06 8.29
CA LEU A 68 -5.58 -0.16 7.74
C LEU A 68 -4.83 1.16 7.89
N ILE A 69 -3.52 1.06 8.09
CA ILE A 69 -2.59 2.18 7.98
C ILE A 69 -1.57 1.80 6.92
N LEU A 70 -1.51 2.58 5.84
CA LEU A 70 -0.63 2.32 4.70
C LEU A 70 0.35 3.47 4.51
N ASP A 71 1.61 3.13 4.23
CA ASP A 71 2.63 4.09 3.82
C ASP A 71 3.00 3.84 2.37
N GLU A 72 2.84 4.86 1.52
CA GLU A 72 3.10 4.78 0.07
C GLU A 72 4.56 5.01 -0.31
N ALA A 73 5.52 4.49 0.40
CA ALA A 73 6.93 4.61 0.01
C ALA A 73 7.25 3.70 -1.19
N THR A 74 7.21 4.25 -2.43
CA THR A 74 7.44 3.51 -3.69
C THR A 74 8.72 3.92 -4.42
N SER A 75 9.67 4.56 -3.77
CA SER A 75 10.95 4.91 -4.37
C SER A 75 11.75 3.66 -4.77
N SER A 76 12.35 3.66 -5.96
CA SER A 76 13.20 2.59 -6.49
C SER A 76 12.46 1.30 -6.92
N ILE A 77 11.19 1.40 -7.30
CA ILE A 77 10.39 0.30 -7.84
C ILE A 77 10.15 0.54 -9.33
N ASP A 78 10.25 -0.52 -10.13
CA ASP A 78 9.96 -0.45 -11.56
C ASP A 78 8.47 -0.14 -11.81
N THR A 79 8.17 0.56 -12.91
CA THR A 79 6.82 1.03 -13.25
C THR A 79 5.78 -0.09 -13.30
N ARG A 80 6.16 -1.26 -13.81
CA ARG A 80 5.23 -2.40 -13.90
C ARG A 80 4.83 -2.93 -12.53
N THR A 81 5.80 -3.11 -11.64
CA THR A 81 5.56 -3.57 -10.27
C THR A 81 4.82 -2.51 -9.46
N GLU A 82 5.15 -1.23 -9.67
CA GLU A 82 4.42 -0.12 -9.05
C GLU A 82 2.92 -0.15 -9.41
N ALA A 83 2.58 -0.38 -10.67
CA ALA A 83 1.19 -0.52 -11.09
C ALA A 83 0.47 -1.70 -10.42
N LEU A 84 1.16 -2.81 -10.20
CA LEU A 84 0.60 -3.96 -9.45
C LEU A 84 0.39 -3.62 -7.97
N ILE A 85 1.33 -2.91 -7.36
CA ILE A 85 1.22 -2.44 -5.97
C ILE A 85 0.00 -1.52 -5.84
N GLU A 86 -0.18 -0.56 -6.74
CA GLU A 86 -1.34 0.34 -6.75
C GLU A 86 -2.66 -0.44 -6.81
N LYS A 87 -2.77 -1.38 -7.73
CA LYS A 87 -3.96 -2.22 -7.87
C LYS A 87 -4.24 -3.06 -6.62
N GLY A 88 -3.19 -3.66 -6.06
CA GLY A 88 -3.31 -4.44 -4.83
C GLY A 88 -3.74 -3.58 -3.64
N MET A 89 -3.20 -2.38 -3.51
CA MET A 89 -3.59 -1.42 -2.46
C MET A 89 -5.03 -0.96 -2.65
N ASP A 90 -5.46 -0.65 -3.86
CA ASP A 90 -6.83 -0.22 -4.14
C ASP A 90 -7.84 -1.32 -3.74
N GLN A 91 -7.54 -2.57 -4.09
CA GLN A 91 -8.37 -3.72 -3.70
C GLN A 91 -8.38 -3.94 -2.19
N LEU A 92 -7.23 -3.78 -1.53
CA LEU A 92 -7.11 -3.92 -0.09
C LEU A 92 -7.89 -2.84 0.66
N MET A 93 -7.92 -1.61 0.14
CA MET A 93 -8.62 -0.47 0.74
C MET A 93 -10.15 -0.56 0.64
N GLU A 94 -10.66 -1.32 -0.34
CA GLU A 94 -12.08 -1.42 -0.61
C GLU A 94 -12.86 -1.96 0.59
N GLY A 95 -13.92 -1.25 0.99
CA GLY A 95 -14.82 -1.68 2.06
C GLY A 95 -14.26 -1.52 3.49
N ARG A 96 -13.18 -0.78 3.70
CA ARG A 96 -12.59 -0.57 5.04
C ARG A 96 -12.15 0.87 5.27
N THR A 97 -11.92 1.21 6.53
CA THR A 97 -11.34 2.51 6.91
C THR A 97 -9.83 2.47 6.74
N VAL A 98 -9.28 3.37 5.94
CA VAL A 98 -7.86 3.38 5.61
C VAL A 98 -7.25 4.74 5.90
N PHE A 99 -6.14 4.74 6.64
CA PHE A 99 -5.25 5.88 6.79
C PHE A 99 -4.05 5.69 5.88
N VAL A 100 -3.84 6.59 4.93
CA VAL A 100 -2.73 6.52 3.98
C VAL A 100 -1.77 7.67 4.22
N ILE A 101 -0.48 7.36 4.40
CA ILE A 101 0.58 8.36 4.32
C ILE A 101 0.87 8.54 2.83
N ALA A 102 0.31 9.60 2.25
CA ALA A 102 0.29 9.79 0.82
C ALA A 102 1.59 10.41 0.29
N HIS A 103 2.15 9.81 -0.74
CA HIS A 103 3.30 10.31 -1.50
C HIS A 103 2.93 10.62 -2.96
N ARG A 104 1.71 10.26 -3.40
CA ARG A 104 1.22 10.46 -4.75
C ARG A 104 0.02 11.41 -4.78
N LEU A 105 -0.02 12.27 -5.78
CA LEU A 105 -1.15 13.20 -6.00
C LEU A 105 -2.49 12.47 -6.18
N SER A 106 -2.48 11.33 -6.88
CA SER A 106 -3.70 10.55 -7.12
C SER A 106 -4.36 10.08 -5.83
N THR A 107 -3.56 9.60 -4.87
CA THR A 107 -4.05 9.17 -3.56
C THR A 107 -4.71 10.31 -2.80
N VAL A 108 -4.04 11.46 -2.78
CA VAL A 108 -4.54 12.64 -2.07
C VAL A 108 -5.84 13.15 -2.69
N ARG A 109 -5.91 13.22 -4.02
CA ARG A 109 -7.12 13.69 -4.74
C ARG A 109 -8.34 12.80 -4.53
N ASN A 110 -8.11 11.50 -4.39
CA ASN A 110 -9.18 10.50 -4.28
C ASN A 110 -9.54 10.18 -2.81
N ALA A 111 -8.88 10.80 -1.84
CA ALA A 111 -9.17 10.61 -0.43
C ALA A 111 -10.51 11.26 -0.04
N ASP A 112 -11.28 10.59 0.83
CA ASP A 112 -12.52 11.14 1.37
C ASP A 112 -12.24 12.34 2.30
N ALA A 113 -11.14 12.28 3.05
CA ALA A 113 -10.67 13.34 3.91
C ALA A 113 -9.14 13.39 3.92
N ILE A 114 -8.60 14.58 3.92
CA ILE A 114 -7.15 14.83 3.98
C ILE A 114 -6.84 15.50 5.31
N MET A 115 -5.79 15.05 5.96
CA MET A 115 -5.23 15.67 7.15
C MET A 115 -3.81 16.11 6.86
N VAL A 116 -3.52 17.38 7.07
CA VAL A 116 -2.16 17.93 6.99
C VAL A 116 -1.59 17.97 8.41
N LEU A 117 -0.46 17.30 8.60
CA LEU A 117 0.22 17.23 9.89
C LEU A 117 1.50 18.06 9.84
N GLU A 118 1.66 18.88 10.86
CA GLU A 118 2.88 19.65 11.10
C GLU A 118 3.27 19.53 12.58
N HIS A 119 4.52 19.15 12.84
CA HIS A 119 5.05 18.95 14.20
C HIS A 119 4.14 18.07 15.09
N GLY A 120 3.55 17.01 14.50
CA GLY A 120 2.69 16.08 15.23
C GLY A 120 1.26 16.58 15.49
N GLN A 121 0.89 17.73 14.92
CA GLN A 121 -0.46 18.30 15.06
C GLN A 121 -1.16 18.37 13.71
N ILE A 122 -2.48 18.18 13.71
CA ILE A 122 -3.29 18.39 12.52
C ILE A 122 -3.53 19.88 12.37
N VAL A 123 -2.93 20.50 11.34
CA VAL A 123 -3.04 21.93 11.06
C VAL A 123 -4.16 22.24 10.07
N GLU A 124 -4.47 21.31 9.16
CA GLU A 124 -5.60 21.41 8.24
C GLU A 124 -6.26 20.05 8.06
N ARG A 125 -7.57 20.06 7.83
CA ARG A 125 -8.33 18.86 7.43
C ARG A 125 -9.51 19.22 6.54
N GLY A 126 -9.82 18.36 5.59
CA GLY A 126 -10.96 18.54 4.70
C GLY A 126 -10.84 17.73 3.42
N SER A 127 -11.74 17.98 2.49
CA SER A 127 -11.64 17.41 1.14
C SER A 127 -10.55 18.12 0.32
N HIS A 128 -10.12 17.48 -0.77
CA HIS A 128 -9.20 18.07 -1.72
C HIS A 128 -9.63 19.48 -2.17
N GLU A 129 -10.89 19.62 -2.59
CA GLU A 129 -11.43 20.87 -3.08
C GLU A 129 -11.49 21.96 -2.00
N ALA A 130 -11.94 21.60 -0.80
CA ALA A 130 -12.03 22.52 0.32
C ALA A 130 -10.65 23.06 0.75
N LEU A 131 -9.65 22.19 0.81
CA LEU A 131 -8.29 22.59 1.20
C LEU A 131 -7.59 23.42 0.11
N LEU A 132 -7.84 23.14 -1.17
CA LEU A 132 -7.35 24.00 -2.26
C LEU A 132 -7.95 25.40 -2.17
N ALA A 133 -9.24 25.50 -1.87
CA ALA A 133 -9.93 26.79 -1.73
C ALA A 133 -9.40 27.62 -0.56
N GLN A 134 -8.94 26.99 0.52
CA GLN A 134 -8.35 27.66 1.67
C GLN A 134 -6.98 28.30 1.36
N LYS A 135 -6.25 27.81 0.35
CA LYS A 135 -4.91 28.30 -0.03
C LYS A 135 -3.90 28.28 1.12
N GLY A 136 -4.02 27.29 2.02
CA GLY A 136 -3.13 27.08 3.17
C GLY A 136 -1.95 26.16 2.88
N GLU A 137 -1.48 25.43 3.88
CA GLU A 137 -0.36 24.48 3.78
C GLU A 137 -0.60 23.40 2.74
N TYR A 138 -1.80 22.82 2.71
CA TYR A 138 -2.16 21.82 1.71
C TYR A 138 -1.98 22.35 0.29
N TYR A 139 -2.43 23.56 0.03
CA TYR A 139 -2.33 24.20 -1.29
C TYR A 139 -0.86 24.37 -1.72
N GLN A 140 0.02 24.76 -0.79
CA GLN A 140 1.46 24.89 -1.07
C GLN A 140 2.11 23.53 -1.36
N LEU A 141 1.81 22.52 -0.55
CA LEU A 141 2.30 21.15 -0.75
C LEU A 141 1.82 20.57 -2.08
N TYR A 142 0.54 20.76 -2.40
CA TYR A 142 -0.04 20.27 -3.66
C TYR A 142 0.63 20.92 -4.88
N ARG A 143 0.84 22.22 -4.86
CA ARG A 143 1.56 22.92 -5.94
C ARG A 143 3.01 22.46 -6.06
N GLY A 144 3.71 22.32 -4.96
CA GLY A 144 5.08 21.83 -4.95
C GLY A 144 5.20 20.42 -5.54
N MET A 145 4.29 19.51 -5.19
CA MET A 145 4.23 18.17 -5.79
C MET A 145 3.92 18.19 -7.29
N PHE A 146 3.10 19.12 -7.73
CA PHE A 146 2.71 19.26 -9.14
C PHE A 146 3.82 19.90 -9.99
N GLU A 147 4.58 20.84 -9.44
CA GLU A 147 5.69 21.51 -10.14
C GLU A 147 6.92 20.62 -10.26
N LEU A 148 7.04 19.58 -9.43
CA LEU A 148 8.16 18.62 -9.43
C LEU A 148 7.85 17.32 -10.21
N SER A 149 6.66 17.16 -10.66
CA SER A 149 6.21 16.01 -11.48
C SER A 149 6.00 16.42 -12.93
#